data_df5b0df71175412ef676103db0b235c8
#
_entry.id   df5b0df71175412ef676103db0b235c8
#
_cell.length_a   1.000
_cell.length_b   1.000
_cell.length_c   1.000
_cell.angle_alpha   90.00
_cell.angle_beta   90.00
_cell.angle_gamma   90.00
#
_symmetry.space_group_name_H-M   'P 1'
#
loop_
_entity.id
_entity.type
_entity.pdbx_description
1 polymer ?
#
loop_
_entity_poly.entity_id
_entity_poly.type
_entity_poly.pdbx_seq_one_letter_code
_entity_poly.pdbx_strand_id
1 'polypeptide(L)'
;SEDDFNSILNQKNVFKYLKISNGINSRITKSEYLNNASKIKNHILRGDIYEVNYCFEYYAEDINLNSANLFYKLNKLTKSPFSAYFNIDGINLICTSPERFLKKINNDLISQPMKGTMERKSMKTFDMQEAKILKKNPKEFSENVMITDLVRNDISRIAEKGSVIVDEQCGVYPFNHVYQMISTVKAKCKRDITNLDIIDACFPMGSMTGAPKQRAMEIINKYEASQRGIYSGAVGYFNPNGDFDLNVV
;
A
#
# COMPACT_ATOMS: atom_id res chain seq x y z
N SER A 1 -22.93 -14.91 5.62
CA SER A 1 -23.53 -14.96 6.98
C SER A 1 -22.42 -15.12 8.02
N GLU A 2 -22.72 -14.91 9.30
CA GLU A 2 -21.81 -15.18 10.41
C GLU A 2 -21.42 -16.65 10.48
N ASP A 3 -22.34 -17.54 10.08
CA ASP A 3 -22.11 -18.97 10.00
C ASP A 3 -21.12 -19.34 8.90
N ASP A 4 -21.17 -18.69 7.74
CA ASP A 4 -20.19 -18.88 6.67
C ASP A 4 -18.78 -18.44 7.11
N PHE A 5 -18.70 -17.29 7.78
CA PHE A 5 -17.45 -16.79 8.34
C PHE A 5 -16.88 -17.76 9.39
N ASN A 6 -17.71 -18.23 10.31
CA ASN A 6 -17.31 -19.21 11.32
C ASN A 6 -16.92 -20.56 10.70
N SER A 7 -17.61 -20.99 9.62
CA SER A 7 -17.26 -22.22 8.92
C SER A 7 -15.87 -22.13 8.25
N ILE A 8 -15.52 -20.97 7.69
CA ILE A 8 -14.21 -20.70 7.11
C ILE A 8 -13.12 -20.70 8.20
N LEU A 9 -13.38 -20.05 9.34
CA LEU A 9 -12.45 -20.00 10.47
C LEU A 9 -12.22 -21.39 11.11
N ASN A 10 -13.24 -22.23 11.15
CA ASN A 10 -13.22 -23.55 11.77
C ASN A 10 -12.70 -24.67 10.84
N GLN A 11 -12.42 -24.39 9.57
CA GLN A 11 -11.76 -25.38 8.70
C GLN A 11 -10.41 -25.76 9.32
N LYS A 12 -10.30 -27.02 9.75
CA LYS A 12 -9.04 -27.59 10.25
C LYS A 12 -8.00 -27.56 9.14
N ASN A 13 -7.22 -26.50 9.11
CA ASN A 13 -6.13 -26.34 8.16
C ASN A 13 -5.01 -27.31 8.54
N VAL A 14 -4.92 -28.42 7.84
CA VAL A 14 -3.77 -29.33 7.91
C VAL A 14 -2.59 -28.59 7.28
N PHE A 15 -1.74 -28.04 8.13
CA PHE A 15 -0.53 -27.31 7.71
C PHE A 15 0.47 -28.28 7.07
N LYS A 16 0.34 -28.52 5.77
CA LYS A 16 1.46 -29.06 4.99
C LYS A 16 2.49 -27.95 4.80
N TYR A 17 3.75 -28.27 5.10
CA TYR A 17 4.85 -27.35 4.81
C TYR A 17 4.90 -27.10 3.30
N LEU A 18 4.93 -25.81 2.92
CA LEU A 18 5.18 -25.41 1.56
C LEU A 18 6.62 -25.83 1.21
N LYS A 19 6.78 -26.75 0.28
CA LYS A 19 8.09 -27.08 -0.30
C LYS A 19 8.16 -26.43 -1.68
N ILE A 20 8.94 -25.36 -1.80
CA ILE A 20 9.26 -24.74 -3.07
C ILE A 20 10.44 -25.51 -3.64
N SER A 21 10.20 -26.37 -4.62
CA SER A 21 11.22 -27.25 -5.20
C SER A 21 12.25 -26.48 -6.03
N ASN A 22 11.81 -25.41 -6.74
CA ASN A 22 12.63 -24.66 -7.69
C ASN A 22 13.12 -23.31 -7.15
N GLY A 23 12.90 -23.03 -5.84
CA GLY A 23 13.27 -21.77 -5.21
C GLY A 23 12.38 -20.60 -5.61
N ILE A 24 12.75 -19.41 -5.13
CA ILE A 24 12.13 -18.14 -5.50
C ILE A 24 13.06 -17.42 -6.47
N ASN A 25 12.57 -17.05 -7.62
CA ASN A 25 13.30 -16.37 -8.68
C ASN A 25 12.93 -14.89 -8.74
N SER A 26 13.79 -14.06 -9.31
CA SER A 26 13.55 -12.67 -9.60
C SER A 26 13.40 -12.44 -11.10
N ARG A 27 12.46 -11.56 -11.51
CA ARG A 27 12.29 -11.20 -12.94
C ARG A 27 13.47 -10.42 -13.50
N ILE A 28 14.30 -9.82 -12.66
CA ILE A 28 15.50 -9.10 -13.07
C ILE A 28 16.71 -9.54 -12.25
N THR A 29 17.88 -9.45 -12.82
CA THR A 29 19.14 -9.68 -12.13
C THR A 29 19.49 -8.48 -11.22
N LYS A 30 20.37 -8.71 -10.25
CA LYS A 30 20.92 -7.63 -9.43
C LYS A 30 21.60 -6.54 -10.27
N SER A 31 22.29 -6.93 -11.35
CA SER A 31 22.97 -5.99 -12.25
C SER A 31 21.98 -5.09 -12.99
N GLU A 32 20.91 -5.66 -13.51
CA GLU A 32 19.84 -4.91 -14.17
C GLU A 32 19.14 -3.95 -13.19
N TYR A 33 18.84 -4.43 -11.97
CA TYR A 33 18.25 -3.58 -10.93
C TYR A 33 19.14 -2.36 -10.64
N LEU A 34 20.43 -2.57 -10.39
CA LEU A 34 21.37 -1.49 -10.09
C LEU A 34 21.54 -0.50 -11.26
N ASN A 35 21.57 -1.01 -12.50
CA ASN A 35 21.63 -0.17 -13.71
C ASN A 35 20.38 0.70 -13.83
N ASN A 36 19.18 0.11 -13.67
CA ASN A 36 17.92 0.85 -13.74
C ASN A 36 17.80 1.86 -12.60
N ALA A 37 18.16 1.47 -11.37
CA ALA A 37 18.19 2.39 -10.23
C ALA A 37 19.13 3.58 -10.46
N SER A 38 20.30 3.36 -11.10
CA SER A 38 21.22 4.45 -11.48
C SER A 38 20.58 5.40 -12.50
N LYS A 39 19.89 4.87 -13.51
CA LYS A 39 19.18 5.70 -14.51
C LYS A 39 18.05 6.50 -13.87
N ILE A 40 17.30 5.89 -12.95
CA ILE A 40 16.24 6.55 -12.20
C ILE A 40 16.80 7.67 -11.32
N LYS A 41 17.93 7.45 -10.64
CA LYS A 41 18.63 8.51 -9.89
C LYS A 41 18.99 9.70 -10.77
N ASN A 42 19.38 9.47 -12.03
CA ASN A 42 19.65 10.55 -12.98
C ASN A 42 18.39 11.35 -13.33
N HIS A 43 17.19 10.74 -13.33
CA HIS A 43 15.93 11.46 -13.46
C HIS A 43 15.68 12.37 -12.25
N ILE A 44 15.96 11.89 -11.03
CA ILE A 44 15.88 12.71 -9.81
C ILE A 44 16.86 13.88 -9.86
N LEU A 45 18.13 13.63 -10.21
CA LEU A 45 19.18 14.67 -10.29
C LEU A 45 18.87 15.76 -11.32
N ARG A 46 18.16 15.41 -12.42
CA ARG A 46 17.71 16.38 -13.42
C ARG A 46 16.45 17.15 -13.04
N GLY A 47 15.78 16.75 -11.94
CA GLY A 47 14.52 17.35 -11.53
C GLY A 47 13.30 16.84 -12.27
N ASP A 48 13.40 15.73 -13.00
CA ASP A 48 12.27 15.11 -13.69
C ASP A 48 11.21 14.60 -12.69
N ILE A 49 11.68 14.07 -11.57
CA ILE A 49 10.88 13.56 -10.43
C ILE A 49 11.61 13.86 -9.12
N TYR A 50 10.85 13.92 -8.02
CA TYR A 50 11.40 14.00 -6.67
C TYR A 50 11.60 12.62 -6.05
N GLU A 51 10.66 11.72 -6.32
CA GLU A 51 10.61 10.38 -5.75
C GLU A 51 9.94 9.42 -6.74
N VAL A 52 10.34 8.14 -6.72
CA VAL A 52 9.66 7.06 -7.43
C VAL A 52 9.78 5.74 -6.65
N ASN A 53 8.72 4.98 -6.63
CA ASN A 53 8.68 3.65 -6.06
C ASN A 53 8.99 2.63 -7.17
N TYR A 54 10.25 2.22 -7.29
CA TYR A 54 10.71 1.27 -8.31
C TYR A 54 10.61 -0.16 -7.80
N CYS A 55 9.79 -0.97 -8.44
CA CYS A 55 9.49 -2.33 -8.03
C CYS A 55 10.03 -3.38 -9.01
N PHE A 56 10.18 -4.60 -8.51
CA PHE A 56 10.41 -5.78 -9.32
C PHE A 56 9.76 -7.00 -8.66
N GLU A 57 9.47 -8.01 -9.47
CA GLU A 57 8.72 -9.19 -9.07
C GLU A 57 9.66 -10.34 -8.67
N TYR A 58 9.35 -10.97 -7.53
CA TYR A 58 9.77 -12.30 -7.22
C TYR A 58 8.66 -13.29 -7.58
N TYR A 59 9.02 -14.44 -8.13
CA TYR A 59 8.08 -15.47 -8.51
C TYR A 59 8.61 -16.86 -8.24
N ALA A 60 7.70 -17.81 -8.17
CA ALA A 60 8.02 -19.23 -8.13
C ALA A 60 6.97 -20.00 -8.94
N GLU A 61 7.42 -21.03 -9.66
CA GLU A 61 6.62 -21.86 -10.56
C GLU A 61 6.45 -23.26 -10.02
N ASP A 62 5.47 -24.00 -10.52
CA ASP A 62 5.18 -25.39 -10.17
C ASP A 62 5.01 -25.62 -8.67
N ILE A 63 4.29 -24.70 -8.00
CA ILE A 63 4.07 -24.75 -6.57
C ILE A 63 2.69 -25.35 -6.27
N ASN A 64 2.66 -26.40 -5.46
CA ASN A 64 1.43 -26.85 -4.84
C ASN A 64 1.21 -26.10 -3.53
N LEU A 65 0.40 -25.06 -3.56
CA LEU A 65 0.18 -24.13 -2.46
C LEU A 65 -1.29 -24.13 -2.04
N ASN A 66 -1.53 -24.33 -0.75
CA ASN A 66 -2.83 -23.94 -0.17
C ASN A 66 -2.80 -22.44 0.18
N SER A 67 -3.42 -21.63 -0.68
CA SER A 67 -3.42 -20.18 -0.59
C SER A 67 -4.10 -19.64 0.68
N ALA A 68 -5.18 -20.28 1.13
CA ALA A 68 -5.87 -19.91 2.37
C ALA A 68 -4.97 -20.14 3.59
N ASN A 69 -4.23 -21.25 3.63
CA ASN A 69 -3.26 -21.51 4.69
C ASN A 69 -2.10 -20.52 4.70
N LEU A 70 -1.62 -20.13 3.52
CA LEU A 70 -0.58 -19.10 3.41
C LEU A 70 -1.12 -17.75 3.93
N PHE A 71 -2.32 -17.35 3.51
CA PHE A 71 -2.96 -16.14 4.03
C PHE A 71 -3.07 -16.16 5.56
N TYR A 72 -3.58 -17.26 6.13
CA TYR A 72 -3.71 -17.39 7.59
C TYR A 72 -2.38 -17.22 8.32
N LYS A 73 -1.31 -17.85 7.83
CA LYS A 73 0.05 -17.72 8.41
C LYS A 73 0.58 -16.29 8.31
N LEU A 74 0.46 -15.67 7.14
CA LEU A 74 0.90 -14.30 6.93
C LEU A 74 0.11 -13.32 7.81
N ASN A 75 -1.22 -13.45 7.85
CA ASN A 75 -2.06 -12.58 8.65
C ASN A 75 -1.77 -12.71 10.15
N LYS A 76 -1.48 -13.93 10.63
CA LYS A 76 -1.05 -14.17 12.01
C LYS A 76 0.28 -13.51 12.35
N LEU A 77 1.21 -13.47 11.39
CA LEU A 77 2.51 -12.82 11.53
C LEU A 77 2.40 -11.30 11.51
N THR A 78 1.73 -10.77 10.51
CA THR A 78 1.69 -9.32 10.26
C THR A 78 0.67 -8.59 11.12
N LYS A 79 -0.50 -9.22 11.36
CA LYS A 79 -1.68 -8.61 12.02
C LYS A 79 -2.02 -7.25 11.39
N SER A 80 -1.94 -7.19 10.07
CA SER A 80 -2.18 -5.95 9.32
C SER A 80 -3.66 -5.60 9.31
N PRO A 81 -4.03 -4.30 9.41
CA PRO A 81 -5.42 -3.87 9.54
C PRO A 81 -6.26 -4.06 8.27
N PHE A 82 -5.63 -4.16 7.11
CA PHE A 82 -6.28 -4.27 5.80
C PHE A 82 -5.91 -5.56 5.08
N SER A 83 -5.80 -6.65 5.83
CA SER A 83 -5.54 -7.97 5.25
C SER A 83 -6.75 -8.44 4.43
N ALA A 84 -6.49 -9.00 3.24
CA ALA A 84 -7.51 -9.51 2.34
C ALA A 84 -7.07 -10.81 1.68
N TYR A 85 -8.02 -11.71 1.51
CA TYR A 85 -7.88 -12.94 0.75
C TYR A 85 -9.01 -13.04 -0.27
N PHE A 86 -8.65 -13.22 -1.54
CA PHE A 86 -9.59 -13.46 -2.62
C PHE A 86 -9.22 -14.74 -3.36
N ASN A 87 -10.25 -15.48 -3.74
CA ASN A 87 -10.17 -16.61 -4.66
C ASN A 87 -11.30 -16.49 -5.68
N ILE A 88 -10.96 -16.07 -6.90
CA ILE A 88 -11.90 -15.85 -7.99
C ILE A 88 -11.31 -16.49 -9.26
N ASP A 89 -12.04 -17.41 -9.87
CA ASP A 89 -11.67 -18.05 -11.14
C ASP A 89 -10.23 -18.61 -11.18
N GLY A 90 -9.80 -19.24 -10.08
CA GLY A 90 -8.45 -19.80 -9.96
C GLY A 90 -7.34 -18.80 -9.63
N ILE A 91 -7.66 -17.51 -9.63
CA ILE A 91 -6.71 -16.47 -9.18
C ILE A 91 -6.86 -16.28 -7.67
N ASN A 92 -5.75 -16.43 -6.95
CA ASN A 92 -5.70 -16.19 -5.52
C ASN A 92 -4.92 -14.92 -5.22
N LEU A 93 -5.55 -13.97 -4.53
CA LEU A 93 -4.88 -12.81 -3.97
C LEU A 93 -4.71 -12.98 -2.47
N ILE A 94 -3.48 -12.84 -2.00
CA ILE A 94 -3.12 -12.83 -0.58
C ILE A 94 -2.48 -11.48 -0.30
N CYS A 95 -3.18 -10.65 0.47
CA CYS A 95 -2.73 -9.32 0.83
C CYS A 95 -2.74 -9.16 2.35
N THR A 96 -1.66 -8.66 2.92
CA THR A 96 -1.57 -8.28 4.34
C THR A 96 -1.11 -6.83 4.45
N SER A 97 -1.90 -5.94 3.86
CA SER A 97 -1.59 -4.52 3.76
C SER A 97 -1.76 -3.78 5.09
N PRO A 98 -0.82 -2.90 5.44
CA PRO A 98 -0.99 -1.98 6.56
C PRO A 98 -1.65 -0.65 6.15
N GLU A 99 -1.80 -0.36 4.84
CA GLU A 99 -2.14 0.95 4.31
C GLU A 99 -3.58 1.03 3.81
N ARG A 100 -4.29 2.11 4.23
CA ARG A 100 -5.57 2.49 3.63
C ARG A 100 -5.34 3.40 2.45
N PHE A 101 -5.90 3.03 1.30
CA PHE A 101 -5.95 3.89 0.13
C PHE A 101 -7.01 4.97 0.27
N LEU A 102 -8.27 4.58 0.28
CA LEU A 102 -9.42 5.48 0.38
C LEU A 102 -10.53 4.87 1.21
N LYS A 103 -11.16 5.69 2.05
CA LYS A 103 -12.40 5.38 2.73
C LYS A 103 -13.39 6.50 2.51
N LYS A 104 -14.63 6.13 2.14
CA LYS A 104 -15.75 7.06 2.04
C LYS A 104 -16.85 6.65 3.00
N ILE A 105 -17.35 7.61 3.76
CA ILE A 105 -18.55 7.48 4.60
C ILE A 105 -19.45 8.66 4.28
N ASN A 106 -20.62 8.40 3.71
CA ASN A 106 -21.47 9.43 3.16
C ASN A 106 -20.71 10.30 2.14
N ASN A 107 -20.48 11.57 2.44
CA ASN A 107 -19.71 12.49 1.61
C ASN A 107 -18.28 12.75 2.14
N ASP A 108 -17.94 12.18 3.29
CA ASP A 108 -16.60 12.35 3.86
C ASP A 108 -15.63 11.32 3.26
N LEU A 109 -14.52 11.79 2.70
CA LEU A 109 -13.45 11.00 2.12
C LEU A 109 -12.22 11.08 3.00
N ILE A 110 -11.56 9.95 3.21
CA ILE A 110 -10.35 9.81 4.01
C ILE A 110 -9.31 9.02 3.22
N SER A 111 -8.08 9.53 3.16
CA SER A 111 -6.90 8.79 2.70
C SER A 111 -5.81 8.83 3.76
N GLN A 112 -5.09 7.72 3.91
CA GLN A 112 -4.06 7.60 4.94
C GLN A 112 -2.72 7.11 4.35
N PRO A 113 -2.06 7.96 3.56
CA PRO A 113 -0.78 7.58 2.96
C PRO A 113 0.27 7.29 4.05
N MET A 114 1.07 6.26 3.78
CA MET A 114 2.15 5.82 4.67
C MET A 114 3.48 6.03 3.99
N LYS A 115 4.41 6.70 4.67
CA LYS A 115 5.79 6.82 4.24
C LYS A 115 6.67 7.08 5.46
N GLY A 116 7.75 6.35 5.58
CA GLY A 116 8.62 6.35 6.76
C GLY A 116 8.40 5.13 7.65
N THR A 117 9.46 4.33 7.80
CA THR A 117 9.41 3.06 8.52
C THR A 117 10.61 2.92 9.44
N MET A 118 10.37 2.42 10.65
CA MET A 118 11.41 2.08 11.62
C MET A 118 11.11 0.72 12.25
N GLU A 119 12.11 -0.14 12.34
CA GLU A 119 11.98 -1.43 12.99
C GLU A 119 11.66 -1.29 14.49
N ARG A 120 10.73 -2.10 14.99
CA ARG A 120 10.45 -2.16 16.43
C ARG A 120 11.49 -3.00 17.17
N LYS A 121 11.78 -2.61 18.39
CA LYS A 121 12.71 -3.33 19.27
C LYS A 121 11.95 -4.11 20.35
N SER A 122 12.50 -5.26 20.74
CA SER A 122 11.88 -6.11 21.77
C SER A 122 11.87 -5.46 23.17
N MET A 123 12.85 -4.62 23.48
CA MET A 123 12.88 -3.88 24.75
C MET A 123 12.08 -2.57 24.63
N LYS A 124 11.07 -2.40 25.48
CA LYS A 124 10.12 -1.27 25.44
C LYS A 124 10.79 0.11 25.45
N THR A 125 11.86 0.29 26.21
CA THR A 125 12.60 1.57 26.27
C THR A 125 13.26 1.93 24.94
N PHE A 126 13.90 0.98 24.28
CA PHE A 126 14.50 1.16 22.96
C PHE A 126 13.42 1.31 21.88
N ASP A 127 12.32 0.55 21.97
CA ASP A 127 11.20 0.63 21.06
C ASP A 127 10.60 2.05 21.03
N MET A 128 10.39 2.68 22.19
CA MET A 128 9.92 4.06 22.28
C MET A 128 10.94 5.09 21.75
N GLN A 129 12.24 4.79 21.81
CA GLN A 129 13.27 5.64 21.23
C GLN A 129 13.22 5.59 19.70
N GLU A 130 13.02 4.41 19.09
CA GLU A 130 12.87 4.25 17.64
C GLU A 130 11.71 5.09 17.10
N ALA A 131 10.55 5.07 17.78
CA ALA A 131 9.42 5.92 17.41
C ALA A 131 9.77 7.43 17.42
N LYS A 132 10.53 7.88 18.43
CA LYS A 132 10.98 9.28 18.51
C LYS A 132 12.01 9.63 17.45
N ILE A 133 12.90 8.69 17.11
CA ILE A 133 13.89 8.85 16.04
C ILE A 133 13.16 8.98 14.70
N LEU A 134 12.21 8.08 14.41
CA LEU A 134 11.41 8.16 13.19
C LEU A 134 10.69 9.51 13.07
N LYS A 135 10.03 9.95 14.14
CA LYS A 135 9.30 11.23 14.16
C LYS A 135 10.18 12.45 13.89
N LYS A 136 11.48 12.39 14.25
CA LYS A 136 12.44 13.47 14.08
C LYS A 136 13.32 13.32 12.83
N ASN A 137 13.17 12.24 12.06
CA ASN A 137 13.97 12.00 10.88
C ASN A 137 13.56 12.95 9.75
N PRO A 138 14.41 13.90 9.33
CA PRO A 138 14.02 14.91 8.35
C PRO A 138 13.76 14.32 6.96
N LYS A 139 14.44 13.23 6.60
CA LYS A 139 14.23 12.54 5.33
C LYS A 139 12.83 11.92 5.30
N GLU A 140 12.50 11.08 6.28
CA GLU A 140 11.22 10.38 6.36
C GLU A 140 10.04 11.37 6.48
N PHE A 141 10.25 12.45 7.23
CA PHE A 141 9.30 13.55 7.34
C PHE A 141 9.04 14.21 5.97
N SER A 142 10.10 14.57 5.24
CA SER A 142 9.98 15.23 3.93
C SER A 142 9.30 14.34 2.89
N GLU A 143 9.63 13.04 2.86
CA GLU A 143 8.99 12.06 1.98
C GLU A 143 7.50 11.89 2.31
N ASN A 144 7.13 11.81 3.59
CA ASN A 144 5.72 11.71 4.00
C ASN A 144 4.93 12.98 3.64
N VAL A 145 5.50 14.17 3.86
CA VAL A 145 4.88 15.45 3.47
C VAL A 145 4.64 15.50 1.97
N MET A 146 5.61 15.07 1.15
CA MET A 146 5.50 15.06 -0.30
C MET A 146 4.37 14.14 -0.79
N ILE A 147 4.26 12.94 -0.25
CA ILE A 147 3.18 12.01 -0.61
C ILE A 147 1.83 12.52 -0.09
N THR A 148 1.80 13.12 1.09
CA THR A 148 0.58 13.76 1.63
C THR A 148 0.09 14.89 0.70
N ASP A 149 0.99 15.70 0.17
CA ASP A 149 0.63 16.78 -0.77
C ASP A 149 0.14 16.24 -2.11
N LEU A 150 0.75 15.15 -2.59
CA LEU A 150 0.27 14.44 -3.78
C LEU A 150 -1.17 13.93 -3.59
N VAL A 151 -1.46 13.30 -2.45
CA VAL A 151 -2.80 12.82 -2.10
C VAL A 151 -3.79 13.99 -1.98
N ARG A 152 -3.40 15.10 -1.36
CA ARG A 152 -4.22 16.33 -1.32
C ARG A 152 -4.56 16.84 -2.72
N ASN A 153 -3.58 16.84 -3.62
CA ASN A 153 -3.78 17.25 -5.01
C ASN A 153 -4.81 16.34 -5.71
N ASP A 154 -4.67 15.03 -5.58
CA ASP A 154 -5.60 14.07 -6.17
C ASP A 154 -7.03 14.26 -5.65
N ILE A 155 -7.20 14.32 -4.34
CA ILE A 155 -8.49 14.50 -3.69
C ILE A 155 -9.11 15.86 -4.03
N SER A 156 -8.31 16.91 -4.22
CA SER A 156 -8.81 18.26 -4.52
C SER A 156 -9.64 18.33 -5.81
N ARG A 157 -9.39 17.42 -6.76
CA ARG A 157 -10.13 17.35 -8.03
C ARG A 157 -11.59 16.98 -7.85
N ILE A 158 -11.89 16.16 -6.81
CA ILE A 158 -13.24 15.63 -6.55
C ILE A 158 -13.87 16.19 -5.28
N ALA A 159 -13.15 16.96 -4.50
CA ALA A 159 -13.61 17.54 -3.24
C ALA A 159 -14.35 18.87 -3.42
N GLU A 160 -15.23 19.20 -2.49
CA GLU A 160 -15.79 20.53 -2.34
C GLU A 160 -14.67 21.56 -2.10
N LYS A 161 -14.84 22.77 -2.65
CA LYS A 161 -13.82 23.82 -2.53
C LYS A 161 -13.56 24.17 -1.06
N GLY A 162 -12.28 24.09 -0.65
CA GLY A 162 -11.85 24.40 0.70
C GLY A 162 -12.08 23.30 1.74
N SER A 163 -12.59 22.12 1.33
CA SER A 163 -12.85 21.02 2.26
C SER A 163 -11.66 20.09 2.50
N VAL A 164 -10.62 20.14 1.66
CA VAL A 164 -9.43 19.28 1.81
C VAL A 164 -8.57 19.80 2.94
N ILE A 165 -8.39 18.95 3.95
CA ILE A 165 -7.57 19.24 5.13
C ILE A 165 -6.58 18.09 5.39
N VAL A 166 -5.44 18.42 5.96
CA VAL A 166 -4.55 17.43 6.59
C VAL A 166 -4.92 17.40 8.07
N ASP A 167 -5.68 16.39 8.45
CA ASP A 167 -6.19 16.21 9.81
C ASP A 167 -5.06 15.79 10.77
N GLU A 168 -4.14 14.95 10.28
CA GLU A 168 -2.92 14.58 10.97
C GLU A 168 -1.77 14.49 9.99
N GLN A 169 -0.61 15.04 10.35
CA GLN A 169 0.60 14.95 9.54
C GLN A 169 1.72 14.22 10.29
N CYS A 170 2.30 13.22 9.63
CA CYS A 170 3.46 12.48 10.13
C CYS A 170 3.22 11.86 11.51
N GLY A 171 2.03 11.32 11.80
CA GLY A 171 1.75 10.53 12.99
C GLY A 171 2.56 9.23 12.98
N VAL A 172 3.14 8.83 14.11
CA VAL A 172 3.91 7.58 14.21
C VAL A 172 3.12 6.52 14.94
N TYR A 173 2.83 5.41 14.24
CA TYR A 173 1.96 4.34 14.70
C TYR A 173 2.70 3.01 14.83
N PRO A 174 2.50 2.26 15.93
CA PRO A 174 3.07 0.94 16.10
C PRO A 174 2.27 -0.12 15.34
N PHE A 175 2.95 -0.83 14.45
CA PHE A 175 2.51 -2.11 13.89
C PHE A 175 3.22 -3.27 14.59
N ASN A 176 2.97 -4.50 14.17
CA ASN A 176 3.51 -5.67 14.87
C ASN A 176 5.05 -5.67 14.92
N HIS A 177 5.71 -5.33 13.81
CA HIS A 177 7.17 -5.39 13.66
C HIS A 177 7.84 -4.06 13.37
N VAL A 178 7.06 -3.04 13.03
CA VAL A 178 7.59 -1.74 12.61
C VAL A 178 6.76 -0.59 13.19
N TYR A 179 7.37 0.58 13.31
CA TYR A 179 6.67 1.85 13.35
C TYR A 179 6.50 2.38 11.93
N GLN A 180 5.33 2.92 11.64
CA GLN A 180 5.02 3.57 10.38
C GLN A 180 4.62 5.03 10.62
N MET A 181 5.08 5.90 9.72
CA MET A 181 4.64 7.29 9.70
C MET A 181 3.47 7.43 8.75
N ILE A 182 2.34 7.90 9.27
CA ILE A 182 1.06 8.01 8.56
C ILE A 182 0.59 9.45 8.62
N SER A 183 0.12 9.97 7.49
CA SER A 183 -0.64 11.21 7.47
C SER A 183 -2.10 10.90 7.13
N THR A 184 -3.03 11.74 7.60
CA THR A 184 -4.46 11.60 7.34
C THR A 184 -4.95 12.83 6.58
N VAL A 185 -5.43 12.62 5.36
CA VAL A 185 -6.08 13.62 4.53
C VAL A 185 -7.58 13.37 4.53
N LYS A 186 -8.36 14.40 4.83
CA LYS A 186 -9.83 14.37 4.81
C LYS A 186 -10.38 15.40 3.84
N ALA A 187 -11.54 15.08 3.25
CA ALA A 187 -12.25 16.00 2.38
C ALA A 187 -13.74 15.66 2.35
N LYS A 188 -14.56 16.62 1.88
CA LYS A 188 -15.93 16.35 1.49
C LYS A 188 -16.03 16.23 -0.03
N CYS A 189 -16.61 15.14 -0.50
CA CYS A 189 -16.84 14.93 -1.94
C CYS A 189 -17.89 15.92 -2.47
N LYS A 190 -17.72 16.37 -3.71
CA LYS A 190 -18.76 17.08 -4.45
C LYS A 190 -20.03 16.22 -4.54
N ARG A 191 -21.21 16.87 -4.63
CA ARG A 191 -22.51 16.18 -4.57
C ARG A 191 -22.75 15.21 -5.75
N ASP A 192 -22.28 15.57 -6.93
CA ASP A 192 -22.57 14.84 -8.18
C ASP A 192 -21.42 13.92 -8.61
N ILE A 193 -20.52 13.56 -7.67
CA ILE A 193 -19.37 12.70 -7.97
C ILE A 193 -19.69 11.24 -7.67
N THR A 194 -19.36 10.35 -8.60
CA THR A 194 -19.54 8.90 -8.40
C THR A 194 -18.34 8.29 -7.68
N ASN A 195 -18.50 7.09 -7.13
CA ASN A 195 -17.39 6.34 -6.55
C ASN A 195 -16.29 6.03 -7.58
N LEU A 196 -16.66 5.83 -8.85
CA LEU A 196 -15.70 5.60 -9.94
C LEU A 196 -14.87 6.86 -10.21
N ASP A 197 -15.50 8.03 -10.24
CA ASP A 197 -14.78 9.31 -10.39
C ASP A 197 -13.78 9.54 -9.26
N ILE A 198 -14.14 9.15 -8.03
CA ILE A 198 -13.24 9.24 -6.87
C ILE A 198 -12.02 8.35 -7.06
N ILE A 199 -12.23 7.10 -7.48
CA ILE A 199 -11.14 6.16 -7.73
C ILE A 199 -10.25 6.66 -8.87
N ASP A 200 -10.83 7.05 -10.01
CA ASP A 200 -10.10 7.54 -11.17
C ASP A 200 -9.24 8.78 -10.84
N ALA A 201 -9.77 9.69 -10.03
CA ALA A 201 -9.03 10.85 -9.59
C ALA A 201 -7.83 10.51 -8.69
N CYS A 202 -7.92 9.49 -7.86
CA CYS A 202 -6.92 9.17 -6.84
C CYS A 202 -5.97 8.05 -7.23
N PHE A 203 -6.39 7.16 -8.15
CA PHE A 203 -5.59 6.02 -8.61
C PHE A 203 -4.57 6.44 -9.70
N PRO A 204 -3.40 5.78 -9.74
CA PRO A 204 -2.83 4.92 -8.72
C PRO A 204 -2.34 5.71 -7.49
N MET A 205 -2.14 4.99 -6.38
CA MET A 205 -1.74 5.59 -5.09
C MET A 205 -0.39 6.28 -5.20
N GLY A 206 -0.29 7.46 -4.58
CA GLY A 206 0.97 8.22 -4.52
C GLY A 206 2.10 7.45 -3.85
N SER A 207 1.81 6.74 -2.76
CA SER A 207 2.77 5.92 -2.02
C SER A 207 3.38 4.78 -2.85
N MET A 208 2.66 4.33 -3.88
CA MET A 208 3.08 3.25 -4.77
C MET A 208 3.66 3.74 -6.11
N THR A 209 3.60 5.02 -6.40
CA THR A 209 4.09 5.63 -7.66
C THR A 209 5.25 6.58 -7.44
N GLY A 210 5.00 7.81 -7.09
CA GLY A 210 5.99 8.86 -6.87
C GLY A 210 5.47 10.24 -7.21
N ALA A 211 6.34 11.22 -7.12
CA ALA A 211 6.01 12.63 -7.33
C ALA A 211 6.95 13.31 -8.35
N PRO A 212 6.43 14.05 -9.35
CA PRO A 212 5.03 14.17 -9.79
C PRO A 212 4.48 12.84 -10.34
N LYS A 213 3.21 12.51 -10.03
CA LYS A 213 2.61 11.19 -10.30
C LYS A 213 2.75 10.75 -11.77
N GLN A 214 2.31 11.57 -12.71
CA GLN A 214 2.33 11.22 -14.13
C GLN A 214 3.75 10.89 -14.60
N ARG A 215 4.72 11.72 -14.25
CA ARG A 215 6.11 11.50 -14.64
C ARG A 215 6.72 10.27 -14.00
N ALA A 216 6.40 10.03 -12.73
CA ALA A 216 6.81 8.81 -12.02
C ALA A 216 6.25 7.55 -12.71
N MET A 217 4.98 7.55 -13.12
CA MET A 217 4.36 6.44 -13.86
C MET A 217 5.04 6.17 -15.21
N GLU A 218 5.41 7.20 -15.96
CA GLU A 218 6.16 7.04 -17.21
C GLU A 218 7.52 6.38 -16.98
N ILE A 219 8.21 6.78 -15.90
CA ILE A 219 9.52 6.21 -15.52
C ILE A 219 9.36 4.76 -15.05
N ILE A 220 8.34 4.47 -14.22
CA ILE A 220 7.99 3.10 -13.80
C ILE A 220 7.77 2.22 -15.03
N ASN A 221 6.90 2.63 -15.94
CA ASN A 221 6.59 1.87 -17.17
C ASN A 221 7.83 1.64 -18.06
N LYS A 222 8.78 2.55 -18.01
CA LYS A 222 10.03 2.44 -18.79
C LYS A 222 11.06 1.49 -18.20
N TYR A 223 11.15 1.41 -16.86
CA TYR A 223 12.25 0.72 -16.20
C TYR A 223 11.84 -0.55 -15.44
N GLU A 224 10.56 -0.76 -15.14
CA GLU A 224 10.09 -2.03 -14.58
C GLU A 224 10.02 -3.10 -15.67
N ALA A 225 10.48 -4.29 -15.36
CA ALA A 225 10.56 -5.39 -16.31
C ALA A 225 9.24 -6.15 -16.48
N SER A 226 8.31 -5.99 -15.53
CA SER A 226 6.99 -6.63 -15.52
C SER A 226 5.90 -5.63 -15.15
N GLN A 227 4.69 -5.88 -15.64
CA GLN A 227 3.52 -5.14 -15.17
C GLN A 227 3.15 -5.59 -13.78
N ARG A 228 2.78 -4.65 -12.92
CA ARG A 228 2.45 -4.92 -11.51
C ARG A 228 1.18 -5.74 -11.32
N GLY A 229 0.27 -5.74 -12.30
CA GLY A 229 -1.02 -6.43 -12.20
C GLY A 229 -1.84 -5.93 -11.00
N ILE A 230 -2.19 -6.85 -10.09
CA ILE A 230 -2.94 -6.53 -8.87
C ILE A 230 -2.07 -5.79 -7.84
N TYR A 231 -0.76 -6.02 -7.84
CA TYR A 231 0.17 -5.32 -6.95
C TYR A 231 0.17 -3.83 -7.24
N SER A 232 0.18 -3.00 -6.22
CA SER A 232 -0.08 -1.55 -6.29
C SER A 232 -1.51 -1.19 -6.73
N GLY A 233 -2.42 -2.15 -6.71
CA GLY A 233 -3.85 -1.95 -6.83
C GLY A 233 -4.53 -1.72 -5.49
N ALA A 234 -5.85 -1.86 -5.45
CA ALA A 234 -6.65 -1.72 -4.25
C ALA A 234 -7.63 -2.89 -4.12
N VAL A 235 -7.85 -3.31 -2.90
CA VAL A 235 -8.86 -4.31 -2.54
C VAL A 235 -9.68 -3.77 -1.38
N GLY A 236 -10.97 -4.04 -1.42
CA GLY A 236 -11.88 -3.64 -0.35
C GLY A 236 -13.33 -3.95 -0.70
N TYR A 237 -14.24 -3.16 -0.18
CA TYR A 237 -15.68 -3.38 -0.35
C TYR A 237 -16.43 -2.08 -0.58
N PHE A 238 -17.56 -2.20 -1.26
CA PHE A 238 -18.56 -1.15 -1.43
C PHE A 238 -19.84 -1.60 -0.74
N ASN A 239 -20.38 -0.72 0.09
CA ASN A 239 -21.68 -0.93 0.72
C ASN A 239 -22.82 -0.49 -0.22
N PRO A 240 -24.03 -1.04 -0.04
CA PRO A 240 -25.20 -0.62 -0.86
C PRO A 240 -25.54 0.87 -0.77
N ASN A 241 -25.19 1.54 0.32
CA ASN A 241 -25.38 2.99 0.50
C ASN A 241 -24.30 3.85 -0.22
N GLY A 242 -23.36 3.22 -0.93
CA GLY A 242 -22.26 3.88 -1.64
C GLY A 242 -21.03 4.21 -0.80
N ASP A 243 -20.99 3.82 0.45
CA ASP A 243 -19.77 3.88 1.27
C ASP A 243 -18.77 2.81 0.84
N PHE A 244 -17.48 3.05 1.03
CA PHE A 244 -16.44 2.06 0.72
C PHE A 244 -15.21 2.22 1.61
N ASP A 245 -14.43 1.14 1.72
CA ASP A 245 -13.09 1.15 2.33
C ASP A 245 -12.15 0.28 1.49
N LEU A 246 -11.09 0.89 0.95
CA LEU A 246 -10.12 0.29 0.04
C LEU A 246 -8.71 0.39 0.62
N ASN A 247 -7.97 -0.72 0.56
CA ASN A 247 -6.56 -0.76 0.94
C ASN A 247 -5.64 -0.48 -0.25
N VAL A 248 -4.33 -0.46 0.00
CA VAL A 248 -3.27 -0.59 -1.00
C VAL A 248 -2.82 -2.05 -1.05
N VAL A 249 -2.73 -2.68 -2.24
CA VAL A 249 -2.24 -4.05 -2.41
C VAL A 249 -0.74 -4.10 -2.64
#